data_0583f4b4e760bbfc2ec4deed47b41218
#
_entry.id   0583f4b4e760bbfc2ec4deed47b41218
#
_cell.length_a   1.000
_cell.length_b   1.000
_cell.length_c   1.000
_cell.angle_alpha   90.00
_cell.angle_beta   90.00
_cell.angle_gamma   90.00
#
_symmetry.space_group_name_H-M   'P 1'
#
loop_
_entity.id
_entity.type
_entity.pdbx_description
1 polymer ?
#
loop_
_entity_poly.entity_id
_entity_poly.type
_entity_poly.pdbx_seq_one_letter_code
_entity_poly.pdbx_strand_id
1 'polypeptide(L)'
;MQNRRDFLKTAAFAAIGSGLTIRQALAAETVPTTFSINRLGKGGKMKMTFFPYELKLKHVFTVASYSRSTTPDVQVEIEYEGVTGYGEASMPPYLGQTVDTVMAFLKKVNLEQFDDPFQLDDILTYVDSISPGDTAAKAAVDIALHDLVGKLLGAPWYKIWGLTKEKAPSTTFTIGIDTPEVMREKTLEVAGQFNILKVKLGRENDKEMIQTIRSVSNLPIAIDANQGWKDKHHALDMIHWLKEQGIVMIEQPMPKEQLDDTAWVTQQSPLPIFADESLQRLCDVAALRGAFNGINIKLMKCTGMREAWKMLTLARALDMRVMIGCMTETSCACSAAAQLSPAVDFADLDGNLLISNDRFRGMEVVKGKITLSDLPGIGVTKI
;
A
#
# COMPACT_ATOMS: atom_id res chain seq x y z
N MET A 1 7.49 -14.48 45.65
CA MET A 1 8.28 -14.55 44.40
C MET A 1 9.10 -15.83 44.44
N GLN A 2 8.67 -16.86 43.75
CA GLN A 2 9.43 -18.10 43.64
C GLN A 2 10.61 -17.90 42.71
N ASN A 3 11.80 -18.25 43.17
CA ASN A 3 13.06 -18.04 42.46
C ASN A 3 13.22 -19.06 41.34
N ARG A 4 13.75 -18.67 40.18
CA ARG A 4 13.98 -19.53 38.98
C ARG A 4 14.69 -20.85 39.31
N ARG A 5 15.49 -20.90 40.35
CA ARG A 5 16.16 -22.12 40.83
C ARG A 5 15.21 -23.16 41.42
N ASP A 6 14.12 -22.74 42.04
CA ASP A 6 13.17 -23.67 42.68
C ASP A 6 12.25 -24.29 41.63
N PHE A 7 11.92 -23.56 40.54
CA PHE A 7 11.18 -24.08 39.39
C PHE A 7 11.92 -25.22 38.68
N LEU A 8 13.25 -25.07 38.49
CA LEU A 8 14.08 -26.11 37.86
C LEU A 8 14.25 -27.36 38.71
N LYS A 9 14.24 -27.24 40.05
CA LYS A 9 14.26 -28.41 40.96
C LYS A 9 12.96 -29.18 40.94
N THR A 10 11.82 -28.52 40.85
CA THR A 10 10.50 -29.16 40.82
C THR A 10 10.28 -29.91 39.49
N ALA A 11 10.78 -29.38 38.36
CA ALA A 11 10.73 -30.06 37.07
C ALA A 11 11.61 -31.30 36.99
N ALA A 12 12.77 -31.32 37.72
CA ALA A 12 13.64 -32.47 37.76
C ALA A 12 13.08 -33.63 38.62
N PHE A 13 12.29 -33.34 39.65
CA PHE A 13 11.66 -34.37 40.49
C PHE A 13 10.47 -35.06 39.85
N ALA A 14 9.75 -34.39 38.95
CA ALA A 14 8.61 -34.97 38.23
C ALA A 14 9.04 -36.00 37.16
N ALA A 15 10.28 -35.93 36.67
CA ALA A 15 10.79 -36.82 35.62
C ALA A 15 11.28 -38.19 36.17
N ILE A 16 11.52 -38.31 37.47
CA ILE A 16 12.02 -39.55 38.09
C ILE A 16 10.92 -40.56 38.42
N GLY A 17 9.65 -40.12 38.44
CA GLY A 17 8.50 -41.00 38.77
C GLY A 17 7.89 -41.74 37.58
N SER A 18 8.28 -41.51 36.31
CA SER A 18 7.61 -42.06 35.14
C SER A 18 8.39 -43.07 34.31
N GLY A 19 9.59 -43.52 34.80
CA GLY A 19 10.36 -44.61 34.13
C GLY A 19 10.85 -44.31 32.73
N LEU A 20 10.78 -43.08 32.27
CA LEU A 20 11.31 -42.64 30.96
C LEU A 20 12.77 -42.18 31.15
N THR A 21 13.70 -42.85 30.43
CA THR A 21 15.10 -42.44 30.43
C THR A 21 15.25 -41.07 29.76
N ILE A 22 16.11 -40.21 30.38
CA ILE A 22 16.39 -38.83 29.92
C ILE A 22 16.76 -38.74 28.42
N ARG A 23 17.18 -39.84 27.81
CA ARG A 23 17.46 -39.91 26.37
C ARG A 23 16.22 -39.89 25.47
N GLN A 24 15.02 -40.29 25.94
CA GLN A 24 13.79 -40.30 25.14
C GLN A 24 13.00 -38.99 25.25
N ALA A 25 13.21 -38.22 26.31
CA ALA A 25 12.58 -36.90 26.46
C ALA A 25 13.31 -35.78 25.65
N LEU A 26 14.52 -36.03 25.15
CA LEU A 26 15.30 -35.10 24.32
C LEU A 26 15.15 -35.33 22.81
N ALA A 27 14.31 -36.29 22.40
CA ALA A 27 14.05 -36.61 20.98
C ALA A 27 12.80 -35.94 20.39
N ALA A 28 12.12 -35.07 21.16
CA ALA A 28 10.97 -34.34 20.66
C ALA A 28 11.39 -32.87 20.42
N GLU A 29 11.40 -32.50 19.14
CA GLU A 29 11.52 -31.14 18.61
C GLU A 29 12.90 -30.48 18.77
N THR A 30 13.83 -30.83 17.88
CA THR A 30 14.87 -29.90 17.47
C THR A 30 14.22 -28.79 16.65
N VAL A 31 13.72 -27.75 17.33
CA VAL A 31 13.60 -26.43 16.72
C VAL A 31 15.02 -26.09 16.24
N PRO A 32 15.26 -25.78 14.97
CA PRO A 32 16.57 -25.35 14.52
C PRO A 32 16.86 -23.99 15.13
N THR A 33 17.50 -23.96 16.30
CA THR A 33 17.97 -22.77 17.02
C THR A 33 19.37 -22.38 16.58
N THR A 34 19.57 -22.24 15.29
CA THR A 34 20.71 -21.49 14.78
C THR A 34 20.23 -20.71 13.56
N PHE A 35 19.66 -19.53 13.81
CA PHE A 35 19.78 -18.45 12.87
C PHE A 35 21.29 -18.18 12.75
N SER A 36 21.95 -18.81 11.80
CA SER A 36 23.32 -18.44 11.48
C SER A 36 23.28 -17.20 10.59
N ILE A 37 23.29 -16.03 11.24
CA ILE A 37 23.57 -14.72 10.62
C ILE A 37 24.88 -14.80 9.77
N ASN A 38 25.72 -15.81 9.97
CA ASN A 38 26.96 -16.06 9.23
C ASN A 38 26.79 -16.53 7.76
N ARG A 39 25.55 -16.63 7.24
CA ARG A 39 25.30 -16.83 5.81
C ARG A 39 25.02 -15.52 5.06
N LEU A 40 24.83 -14.42 5.77
CA LEU A 40 24.57 -13.12 5.18
C LEU A 40 25.91 -12.49 4.79
N GLY A 41 26.20 -12.44 3.50
CA GLY A 41 27.35 -11.69 2.95
C GLY A 41 28.52 -12.53 2.46
N LYS A 42 28.29 -13.59 1.68
CA LYS A 42 29.34 -14.27 0.93
C LYS A 42 29.61 -13.67 -0.46
N GLY A 43 29.43 -12.35 -0.63
CA GLY A 43 29.90 -11.65 -1.81
C GLY A 43 29.19 -11.99 -3.13
N GLY A 44 27.91 -12.36 -3.06
CA GLY A 44 27.04 -12.44 -4.24
C GLY A 44 26.78 -11.06 -4.83
N LYS A 45 26.49 -10.99 -6.14
CA LYS A 45 26.03 -9.76 -6.79
C LYS A 45 24.54 -9.83 -6.99
N MET A 46 23.84 -8.71 -6.75
CA MET A 46 22.43 -8.58 -7.06
C MET A 46 22.24 -8.48 -8.57
N LYS A 47 21.40 -9.34 -9.14
CA LYS A 47 21.03 -9.32 -10.56
C LYS A 47 19.61 -8.84 -10.70
N MET A 48 19.40 -7.79 -11.49
CA MET A 48 18.08 -7.24 -11.78
C MET A 48 17.64 -7.60 -13.20
N THR A 49 16.43 -8.11 -13.31
CA THR A 49 15.72 -8.30 -14.59
C THR A 49 14.40 -7.58 -14.57
N PHE A 50 13.94 -7.08 -15.71
CA PHE A 50 12.69 -6.35 -15.82
C PHE A 50 12.11 -6.49 -17.23
N PHE A 51 10.78 -6.44 -17.30
CA PHE A 51 10.05 -6.62 -18.54
C PHE A 51 8.70 -5.90 -18.50
N PRO A 52 8.21 -5.43 -19.67
CA PRO A 52 6.91 -4.79 -19.75
C PRO A 52 5.77 -5.77 -19.48
N TYR A 53 4.73 -5.28 -18.83
CA TYR A 53 3.50 -6.01 -18.58
C TYR A 53 2.30 -5.07 -18.80
N GLU A 54 1.15 -5.61 -19.18
CA GLU A 54 -0.09 -4.85 -19.32
C GLU A 54 -1.16 -5.42 -18.39
N LEU A 55 -1.61 -4.62 -17.44
CA LEU A 55 -2.72 -4.98 -16.55
C LEU A 55 -4.04 -4.84 -17.30
N LYS A 56 -4.84 -5.90 -17.31
CA LYS A 56 -6.17 -5.94 -17.95
C LYS A 56 -7.23 -5.72 -16.89
N LEU A 57 -7.99 -4.65 -17.01
CA LEU A 57 -9.08 -4.33 -16.09
C LEU A 57 -10.28 -5.26 -16.33
N LYS A 58 -10.96 -5.66 -15.26
CA LYS A 58 -12.21 -6.44 -15.33
C LYS A 58 -13.34 -5.61 -15.95
N HIS A 59 -13.36 -4.30 -15.66
CA HIS A 59 -14.32 -3.33 -16.16
C HIS A 59 -13.59 -2.07 -16.62
N VAL A 60 -14.19 -1.29 -17.50
CA VAL A 60 -13.68 0.04 -17.82
C VAL A 60 -13.64 0.88 -16.55
N PHE A 61 -12.50 1.49 -16.28
CA PHE A 61 -12.29 2.34 -15.10
C PHE A 61 -12.30 3.81 -15.52
N THR A 62 -13.27 4.55 -14.99
CA THR A 62 -13.48 5.96 -15.30
C THR A 62 -13.27 6.83 -14.04
N VAL A 63 -12.46 7.86 -14.20
CA VAL A 63 -12.27 8.96 -13.24
C VAL A 63 -12.71 10.28 -13.86
N ALA A 64 -12.61 11.40 -13.15
CA ALA A 64 -13.04 12.70 -13.65
C ALA A 64 -12.44 13.06 -15.03
N SER A 65 -11.18 12.72 -15.28
CA SER A 65 -10.39 13.17 -16.44
C SER A 65 -10.21 12.17 -17.57
N TYR A 66 -10.35 10.83 -17.33
CA TYR A 66 -10.14 9.79 -18.36
C TYR A 66 -10.82 8.47 -18.04
N SER A 67 -10.90 7.60 -19.08
CA SER A 67 -11.36 6.20 -18.98
C SER A 67 -10.31 5.27 -19.59
N ARG A 68 -10.19 4.04 -19.05
CA ARG A 68 -9.25 3.03 -19.56
C ARG A 68 -9.73 1.60 -19.28
N SER A 69 -9.28 0.65 -20.09
CA SER A 69 -9.50 -0.80 -19.94
C SER A 69 -8.21 -1.56 -19.59
N THR A 70 -7.06 -0.91 -19.73
CA THR A 70 -5.74 -1.46 -19.38
C THR A 70 -4.91 -0.43 -18.62
N THR A 71 -3.86 -0.90 -17.93
CA THR A 71 -2.84 -0.04 -17.33
C THR A 71 -1.47 -0.58 -17.73
N PRO A 72 -0.57 0.26 -18.28
CA PRO A 72 0.80 -0.16 -18.53
C PRO A 72 1.53 -0.39 -17.20
N ASP A 73 2.37 -1.42 -17.19
CA ASP A 73 3.14 -1.86 -16.04
C ASP A 73 4.52 -2.37 -16.47
N VAL A 74 5.50 -2.37 -15.57
CA VAL A 74 6.80 -3.01 -15.72
C VAL A 74 7.09 -3.82 -14.46
N GLN A 75 7.33 -5.10 -14.65
CA GLN A 75 7.70 -6.02 -13.57
C GLN A 75 9.21 -6.02 -13.38
N VAL A 76 9.65 -6.09 -12.11
CA VAL A 76 11.06 -6.13 -11.71
C VAL A 76 11.30 -7.35 -10.83
N GLU A 77 12.39 -8.09 -11.12
CA GLU A 77 12.88 -9.19 -10.29
C GLU A 77 14.33 -8.91 -9.91
N ILE A 78 14.68 -8.99 -8.63
CA ILE A 78 16.04 -8.84 -8.12
C ILE A 78 16.43 -10.14 -7.44
N GLU A 79 17.46 -10.80 -7.97
CA GLU A 79 18.01 -12.05 -7.44
C GLU A 79 19.30 -11.80 -6.66
N TYR A 80 19.43 -12.44 -5.50
CA TYR A 80 20.63 -12.49 -4.70
C TYR A 80 20.72 -13.82 -3.97
N GLU A 81 21.81 -14.57 -4.17
CA GLU A 81 22.07 -15.89 -3.55
C GLU A 81 20.90 -16.88 -3.67
N GLY A 82 20.23 -16.90 -4.84
CA GLY A 82 19.11 -17.79 -5.12
C GLY A 82 17.77 -17.37 -4.52
N VAL A 83 17.69 -16.20 -3.90
CA VAL A 83 16.46 -15.59 -3.43
C VAL A 83 16.04 -14.49 -4.40
N THR A 84 14.77 -14.47 -4.80
CA THR A 84 14.23 -13.46 -5.71
C THR A 84 13.23 -12.56 -5.00
N GLY A 85 13.47 -11.25 -5.06
CA GLY A 85 12.53 -10.21 -4.68
C GLY A 85 11.76 -9.69 -5.90
N TYR A 86 10.48 -9.37 -5.72
CA TYR A 86 9.55 -8.92 -6.77
C TYR A 86 9.12 -7.48 -6.55
N GLY A 87 9.01 -6.73 -7.64
CA GLY A 87 8.50 -5.36 -7.66
C GLY A 87 7.80 -5.04 -8.98
N GLU A 88 7.04 -3.96 -8.99
CA GLU A 88 6.34 -3.49 -10.19
C GLU A 88 6.24 -1.99 -10.25
N ALA A 89 6.14 -1.46 -11.47
CA ALA A 89 5.90 -0.06 -11.77
C ALA A 89 4.59 0.09 -12.52
N SER A 90 3.49 0.34 -11.82
CA SER A 90 2.21 0.68 -12.46
C SER A 90 2.19 2.15 -12.85
N MET A 91 1.77 2.42 -14.10
CA MET A 91 1.87 3.75 -14.71
C MET A 91 0.50 4.25 -15.18
N PRO A 92 -0.41 4.65 -14.28
CA PRO A 92 -1.61 5.34 -14.71
C PRO A 92 -1.26 6.68 -15.38
N PRO A 93 -2.10 7.18 -16.32
CA PRO A 93 -1.76 8.34 -17.16
C PRO A 93 -1.28 9.59 -16.42
N TYR A 94 -1.82 9.85 -15.23
CA TYR A 94 -1.50 11.08 -14.50
C TYR A 94 -0.06 11.12 -13.92
N LEU A 95 0.63 9.98 -13.82
CA LEU A 95 2.04 9.96 -13.43
C LEU A 95 2.98 10.45 -14.54
N GLY A 96 2.50 10.54 -15.79
CA GLY A 96 3.29 11.00 -16.91
C GLY A 96 4.44 10.08 -17.30
N GLN A 97 4.48 8.84 -16.78
CA GLN A 97 5.49 7.83 -17.09
C GLN A 97 4.92 6.82 -18.08
N THR A 98 5.80 6.26 -18.91
CA THR A 98 5.48 5.25 -19.91
C THR A 98 6.36 4.02 -19.73
N VAL A 99 6.00 2.90 -20.36
CA VAL A 99 6.85 1.70 -20.39
C VAL A 99 8.27 2.06 -20.85
N ASP A 100 8.41 2.88 -21.90
CA ASP A 100 9.71 3.25 -22.45
C ASP A 100 10.54 4.08 -21.44
N THR A 101 9.93 5.04 -20.74
CA THR A 101 10.65 5.85 -19.75
C THR A 101 11.08 5.01 -18.54
N VAL A 102 10.21 4.14 -18.05
CA VAL A 102 10.51 3.22 -16.94
C VAL A 102 11.61 2.23 -17.35
N MET A 103 11.50 1.59 -18.53
CA MET A 103 12.55 0.69 -19.04
C MET A 103 13.88 1.40 -19.24
N ALA A 104 13.87 2.67 -19.72
CA ALA A 104 15.08 3.47 -19.88
C ALA A 104 15.73 3.84 -18.54
N PHE A 105 14.94 4.13 -17.51
CA PHE A 105 15.43 4.34 -16.14
C PHE A 105 16.06 3.07 -15.57
N LEU A 106 15.35 1.94 -15.61
CA LEU A 106 15.81 0.67 -15.05
C LEU A 106 17.14 0.19 -15.66
N LYS A 107 17.38 0.46 -16.95
CA LYS A 107 18.67 0.18 -17.60
C LYS A 107 19.85 0.96 -17.01
N LYS A 108 19.62 2.07 -16.33
CA LYS A 108 20.67 2.87 -15.67
C LYS A 108 21.00 2.38 -14.26
N VAL A 109 20.10 1.57 -13.68
CA VAL A 109 20.29 1.06 -12.32
C VAL A 109 21.34 -0.05 -12.33
N ASN A 110 22.44 0.17 -11.63
CA ASN A 110 23.51 -0.82 -11.47
C ASN A 110 23.55 -1.30 -10.01
N LEU A 111 22.91 -2.42 -9.72
CA LEU A 111 22.91 -3.02 -8.39
C LEU A 111 24.16 -3.89 -8.13
N GLU A 112 24.91 -4.27 -9.16
CA GLU A 112 26.12 -5.09 -9.01
C GLU A 112 27.27 -4.37 -8.28
N GLN A 113 27.18 -3.03 -8.13
CA GLN A 113 28.15 -2.27 -7.35
C GLN A 113 27.98 -2.46 -5.82
N PHE A 114 26.87 -3.03 -5.37
CA PHE A 114 26.58 -3.31 -3.97
C PHE A 114 26.74 -4.80 -3.70
N ASP A 115 27.49 -5.15 -2.65
CA ASP A 115 27.74 -6.53 -2.24
C ASP A 115 26.76 -7.03 -1.17
N ASP A 116 26.03 -6.11 -0.55
CA ASP A 116 25.13 -6.40 0.58
C ASP A 116 23.74 -5.75 0.36
N PRO A 117 22.67 -6.54 0.10
CA PRO A 117 21.32 -6.01 -0.06
C PRO A 117 20.75 -5.38 1.21
N PHE A 118 21.35 -5.62 2.39
CA PHE A 118 20.94 -4.99 3.65
C PHE A 118 21.30 -3.51 3.75
N GLN A 119 22.20 -3.00 2.90
CA GLN A 119 22.47 -1.57 2.74
C GLN A 119 21.33 -0.85 2.01
N LEU A 120 20.09 -1.18 2.40
CA LEU A 120 18.87 -0.81 1.69
C LEU A 120 18.70 0.70 1.52
N ASP A 121 19.01 1.50 2.57
CA ASP A 121 18.87 2.97 2.48
C ASP A 121 19.92 3.58 1.53
N ASP A 122 21.16 3.08 1.54
CA ASP A 122 22.24 3.54 0.64
C ASP A 122 21.92 3.18 -0.81
N ILE A 123 21.48 1.93 -1.07
CA ILE A 123 21.09 1.47 -2.41
C ILE A 123 19.95 2.31 -2.95
N LEU A 124 18.89 2.53 -2.16
CA LEU A 124 17.73 3.31 -2.59
C LEU A 124 18.02 4.80 -2.70
N THR A 125 18.98 5.33 -1.96
CA THR A 125 19.50 6.70 -2.14
C THR A 125 20.24 6.82 -3.47
N TYR A 126 21.06 5.82 -3.83
CA TYR A 126 21.68 5.77 -5.15
C TYR A 126 20.61 5.71 -6.26
N VAL A 127 19.61 4.82 -6.14
CA VAL A 127 18.54 4.69 -7.14
C VAL A 127 17.77 6.02 -7.30
N ASP A 128 17.49 6.73 -6.20
CA ASP A 128 16.81 8.03 -6.25
C ASP A 128 17.66 9.12 -6.93
N SER A 129 18.98 9.04 -6.82
CA SER A 129 19.92 10.02 -7.36
C SER A 129 20.13 9.93 -8.88
N ILE A 130 19.73 8.84 -9.55
CA ILE A 130 19.97 8.59 -10.98
C ILE A 130 19.31 9.65 -11.86
N SER A 131 18.08 10.04 -11.55
CA SER A 131 17.38 11.14 -12.22
C SER A 131 16.24 11.68 -11.34
N PRO A 132 15.82 12.93 -11.50
CA PRO A 132 14.57 13.41 -10.90
C PRO A 132 13.36 12.72 -11.54
N GLY A 133 12.25 12.64 -10.80
CA GLY A 133 11.04 11.93 -11.28
C GLY A 133 11.20 10.41 -11.29
N ASP A 134 10.71 9.75 -12.34
CA ASP A 134 10.75 8.28 -12.54
C ASP A 134 10.26 7.49 -11.31
N THR A 135 9.25 8.02 -10.62
CA THR A 135 8.83 7.55 -9.29
C THR A 135 8.33 6.10 -9.32
N ALA A 136 7.57 5.70 -10.34
CA ALA A 136 7.10 4.32 -10.48
C ALA A 136 8.27 3.34 -10.73
N ALA A 137 9.25 3.73 -11.57
CA ALA A 137 10.44 2.90 -11.80
C ALA A 137 11.27 2.71 -10.52
N LYS A 138 11.43 3.77 -9.73
CA LYS A 138 12.11 3.74 -8.43
C LYS A 138 11.33 2.87 -7.43
N ALA A 139 9.99 2.99 -7.40
CA ALA A 139 9.13 2.16 -6.58
C ALA A 139 9.28 0.67 -6.89
N ALA A 140 9.38 0.32 -8.17
CA ALA A 140 9.58 -1.08 -8.56
C ALA A 140 10.90 -1.66 -8.00
N VAL A 141 11.99 -0.90 -8.04
CA VAL A 141 13.27 -1.32 -7.45
C VAL A 141 13.19 -1.39 -5.93
N ASP A 142 12.57 -0.38 -5.29
CA ASP A 142 12.38 -0.33 -3.83
C ASP A 142 11.55 -1.54 -3.33
N ILE A 143 10.42 -1.82 -3.97
CA ILE A 143 9.54 -2.93 -3.60
C ILE A 143 10.29 -4.26 -3.75
N ALA A 144 11.01 -4.46 -4.87
CA ALA A 144 11.76 -5.69 -5.12
C ALA A 144 12.90 -5.89 -4.09
N LEU A 145 13.59 -4.82 -3.70
CA LEU A 145 14.62 -4.89 -2.66
C LEU A 145 14.02 -5.17 -1.27
N HIS A 146 12.90 -4.55 -0.92
CA HIS A 146 12.20 -4.85 0.32
C HIS A 146 11.72 -6.31 0.35
N ASP A 147 11.17 -6.82 -0.74
CA ASP A 147 10.77 -8.22 -0.84
C ASP A 147 11.96 -9.17 -0.67
N LEU A 148 13.06 -8.88 -1.36
CA LEU A 148 14.31 -9.64 -1.24
C LEU A 148 14.85 -9.65 0.20
N VAL A 149 15.01 -8.47 0.80
CA VAL A 149 15.57 -8.33 2.16
C VAL A 149 14.68 -9.01 3.20
N GLY A 150 13.37 -8.83 3.12
CA GLY A 150 12.44 -9.51 4.03
C GLY A 150 12.47 -11.04 3.88
N LYS A 151 12.64 -11.56 2.65
CA LYS A 151 12.84 -13.00 2.40
C LYS A 151 14.17 -13.51 2.98
N LEU A 152 15.24 -12.76 2.84
CA LEU A 152 16.55 -13.09 3.43
C LEU A 152 16.48 -13.09 4.97
N LEU A 153 15.70 -12.18 5.56
CA LEU A 153 15.44 -12.12 7.01
C LEU A 153 14.44 -13.20 7.49
N GLY A 154 13.72 -13.85 6.57
CA GLY A 154 12.66 -14.80 6.92
C GLY A 154 11.44 -14.16 7.59
N ALA A 155 11.19 -12.86 7.37
CA ALA A 155 10.12 -12.13 8.02
C ALA A 155 9.38 -11.17 7.07
N PRO A 156 8.05 -10.98 7.24
CA PRO A 156 7.31 -9.95 6.52
C PRO A 156 7.60 -8.55 7.09
N TRP A 157 7.49 -7.53 6.24
CA TRP A 157 7.87 -6.17 6.60
C TRP A 157 7.05 -5.56 7.74
N TYR A 158 5.76 -5.88 7.87
CA TYR A 158 4.98 -5.38 9.02
C TYR A 158 5.60 -5.85 10.37
N LYS A 159 6.15 -7.07 10.44
CA LYS A 159 6.86 -7.56 11.63
C LYS A 159 8.21 -6.88 11.82
N ILE A 160 8.96 -6.64 10.74
CA ILE A 160 10.24 -5.92 10.78
C ILE A 160 10.02 -4.50 11.33
N TRP A 161 8.93 -3.83 10.95
CA TRP A 161 8.54 -2.52 11.50
C TRP A 161 7.89 -2.60 12.89
N GLY A 162 7.73 -3.78 13.48
CA GLY A 162 7.13 -3.97 14.81
C GLY A 162 5.62 -3.72 14.84
N LEU A 163 4.93 -3.89 13.71
CA LEU A 163 3.49 -3.67 13.58
C LEU A 163 2.70 -4.95 13.87
N THR A 164 1.44 -4.78 14.29
CA THR A 164 0.48 -5.86 14.55
C THR A 164 -0.51 -5.94 13.39
N LYS A 165 -0.51 -7.02 12.61
CA LYS A 165 -1.30 -7.15 11.37
C LYS A 165 -2.82 -7.00 11.58
N GLU A 166 -3.33 -7.37 12.75
CA GLU A 166 -4.75 -7.25 13.11
C GLU A 166 -5.24 -5.81 13.20
N LYS A 167 -4.32 -4.84 13.30
CA LYS A 167 -4.62 -3.39 13.27
C LYS A 167 -4.85 -2.85 11.87
N ALA A 168 -4.58 -3.63 10.81
CA ALA A 168 -4.86 -3.20 9.44
C ALA A 168 -6.36 -2.81 9.31
N PRO A 169 -6.68 -1.64 8.72
CA PRO A 169 -8.05 -1.20 8.54
C PRO A 169 -8.77 -2.02 7.47
N SER A 170 -10.07 -1.80 7.32
CA SER A 170 -10.78 -2.21 6.11
C SER A 170 -10.29 -1.39 4.93
N THR A 171 -10.16 -2.04 3.75
CA THR A 171 -9.95 -1.31 2.50
C THR A 171 -11.28 -0.85 1.94
N THR A 172 -11.26 0.26 1.21
CA THR A 172 -12.38 0.66 0.36
C THR A 172 -12.50 -0.27 -0.84
N PHE A 173 -13.68 -0.27 -1.48
CA PHE A 173 -13.87 -0.76 -2.84
C PHE A 173 -14.30 0.42 -3.72
N THR A 174 -13.60 0.60 -4.84
CA THR A 174 -13.78 1.77 -5.70
C THR A 174 -14.93 1.59 -6.70
N ILE A 175 -15.93 2.47 -6.61
CA ILE A 175 -16.97 2.65 -7.62
C ILE A 175 -16.56 3.82 -8.51
N GLY A 176 -16.17 3.51 -9.75
CA GLY A 176 -15.84 4.52 -10.75
C GLY A 176 -17.09 5.28 -11.25
N ILE A 177 -16.87 6.41 -11.93
CA ILE A 177 -17.95 7.20 -12.56
C ILE A 177 -18.57 6.39 -13.69
N ASP A 178 -19.90 6.20 -13.65
CA ASP A 178 -20.65 5.45 -14.66
C ASP A 178 -22.11 5.94 -14.69
N THR A 179 -22.98 5.27 -15.45
CA THR A 179 -24.41 5.53 -15.38
C THR A 179 -25.00 5.10 -14.02
N PRO A 180 -26.11 5.70 -13.57
CA PRO A 180 -26.76 5.31 -12.32
C PRO A 180 -27.06 3.81 -12.23
N GLU A 181 -27.49 3.19 -13.33
CA GLU A 181 -27.80 1.75 -13.39
C GLU A 181 -26.56 0.90 -13.12
N VAL A 182 -25.44 1.20 -13.80
CA VAL A 182 -24.17 0.48 -13.63
C VAL A 182 -23.60 0.69 -12.22
N MET A 183 -23.67 1.90 -11.70
CA MET A 183 -23.22 2.18 -10.33
C MET A 183 -24.05 1.42 -9.28
N ARG A 184 -25.36 1.33 -9.49
CA ARG A 184 -26.26 0.53 -8.64
C ARG A 184 -25.89 -0.95 -8.67
N GLU A 185 -25.68 -1.52 -9.87
CA GLU A 185 -25.28 -2.92 -10.06
C GLU A 185 -23.95 -3.20 -9.36
N LYS A 186 -22.91 -2.40 -9.60
CA LYS A 186 -21.61 -2.53 -8.97
C LYS A 186 -21.70 -2.44 -7.43
N THR A 187 -22.56 -1.55 -6.92
CA THR A 187 -22.77 -1.41 -5.47
C THR A 187 -23.40 -2.66 -4.87
N LEU A 188 -24.39 -3.27 -5.56
CA LEU A 188 -25.05 -4.50 -5.14
C LEU A 188 -24.13 -5.72 -5.24
N GLU A 189 -23.27 -5.79 -6.26
CA GLU A 189 -22.29 -6.88 -6.47
C GLU A 189 -21.33 -7.00 -5.28
N VAL A 190 -20.91 -5.88 -4.71
CA VAL A 190 -19.95 -5.86 -3.58
C VAL A 190 -20.61 -5.79 -2.21
N ALA A 191 -21.94 -5.79 -2.16
CA ALA A 191 -22.69 -5.77 -0.91
C ALA A 191 -22.33 -6.98 -0.02
N GLY A 192 -22.01 -6.71 1.24
CA GLY A 192 -21.58 -7.73 2.21
C GLY A 192 -20.14 -8.23 2.05
N GLN A 193 -19.41 -7.79 1.00
CA GLN A 193 -18.01 -8.11 0.81
C GLN A 193 -17.09 -7.04 1.37
N PHE A 194 -17.51 -5.77 1.36
CA PHE A 194 -16.76 -4.62 1.83
C PHE A 194 -17.49 -3.88 2.96
N ASN A 195 -16.73 -3.16 3.78
CA ASN A 195 -17.22 -2.38 4.93
C ASN A 195 -17.30 -0.88 4.63
N ILE A 196 -16.67 -0.43 3.56
CA ILE A 196 -16.61 0.96 3.12
C ILE A 196 -16.45 1.00 1.59
N LEU A 197 -17.15 1.92 0.95
CA LEU A 197 -17.02 2.18 -0.48
C LEU A 197 -16.17 3.43 -0.72
N LYS A 198 -15.46 3.48 -1.84
CA LYS A 198 -14.87 4.70 -2.38
C LYS A 198 -15.61 5.08 -3.65
N VAL A 199 -16.08 6.31 -3.75
CA VAL A 199 -16.85 6.78 -4.91
C VAL A 199 -16.10 7.93 -5.57
N LYS A 200 -15.85 7.78 -6.86
CA LYS A 200 -15.25 8.83 -7.68
C LYS A 200 -16.29 9.87 -8.04
N LEU A 201 -16.02 11.14 -7.75
CA LEU A 201 -16.85 12.29 -8.05
C LEU A 201 -16.05 13.35 -8.84
N GLY A 202 -16.60 14.56 -8.96
CA GLY A 202 -15.94 15.68 -9.62
C GLY A 202 -16.59 16.05 -10.96
N ARG A 203 -17.86 15.65 -11.17
CA ARG A 203 -18.67 15.99 -12.33
C ARG A 203 -20.02 16.62 -11.94
N GLU A 204 -20.78 17.08 -12.92
CA GLU A 204 -22.07 17.75 -12.67
C GLU A 204 -23.13 16.84 -12.02
N ASN A 205 -23.03 15.53 -12.20
CA ASN A 205 -24.00 14.54 -11.71
C ASN A 205 -23.62 13.91 -10.34
N ASP A 206 -22.70 14.50 -9.60
CA ASP A 206 -22.17 13.97 -8.33
C ASP A 206 -23.30 13.62 -7.32
N LYS A 207 -24.30 14.49 -7.19
CA LYS A 207 -25.43 14.26 -6.26
C LYS A 207 -26.28 13.08 -6.67
N GLU A 208 -26.60 12.94 -7.95
CA GLU A 208 -27.36 11.81 -8.50
C GLU A 208 -26.64 10.48 -8.23
N MET A 209 -25.32 10.46 -8.42
CA MET A 209 -24.52 9.27 -8.20
C MET A 209 -24.57 8.82 -6.73
N ILE A 210 -24.40 9.74 -5.77
CA ILE A 210 -24.50 9.42 -4.36
C ILE A 210 -25.89 8.97 -3.96
N GLN A 211 -26.95 9.63 -4.44
CA GLN A 211 -28.34 9.23 -4.20
C GLN A 211 -28.62 7.83 -4.73
N THR A 212 -28.08 7.50 -5.92
CA THR A 212 -28.21 6.17 -6.52
C THR A 212 -27.58 5.11 -5.63
N ILE A 213 -26.36 5.32 -5.15
CA ILE A 213 -25.68 4.37 -4.24
C ILE A 213 -26.45 4.26 -2.93
N ARG A 214 -26.90 5.38 -2.35
CA ARG A 214 -27.68 5.40 -1.09
C ARG A 214 -29.02 4.69 -1.21
N SER A 215 -29.60 4.63 -2.40
CA SER A 215 -30.86 3.88 -2.64
C SER A 215 -30.70 2.36 -2.40
N VAL A 216 -29.46 1.83 -2.40
CA VAL A 216 -29.17 0.39 -2.29
C VAL A 216 -28.13 0.04 -1.23
N SER A 217 -27.47 1.03 -0.61
CA SER A 217 -26.40 0.78 0.38
C SER A 217 -26.34 1.86 1.45
N ASN A 218 -26.21 1.41 2.71
CA ASN A 218 -25.95 2.27 3.88
C ASN A 218 -24.50 2.22 4.35
N LEU A 219 -23.59 1.61 3.60
CA LEU A 219 -22.18 1.53 3.95
C LEU A 219 -21.57 2.94 4.06
N PRO A 220 -20.59 3.16 4.94
CA PRO A 220 -19.76 4.36 4.91
C PRO A 220 -19.17 4.55 3.51
N ILE A 221 -19.09 5.80 3.03
CA ILE A 221 -18.52 6.15 1.73
C ILE A 221 -17.39 7.14 1.94
N ALA A 222 -16.23 6.86 1.35
CA ALA A 222 -15.16 7.80 1.10
C ALA A 222 -15.35 8.41 -0.30
N ILE A 223 -15.16 9.70 -0.45
CA ILE A 223 -15.24 10.39 -1.73
C ILE A 223 -13.83 10.72 -2.23
N ASP A 224 -13.61 10.49 -3.50
CA ASP A 224 -12.45 11.02 -4.23
C ASP A 224 -12.95 11.88 -5.40
N ALA A 225 -12.77 13.19 -5.25
CA ALA A 225 -13.21 14.15 -6.26
C ALA A 225 -12.17 14.36 -7.38
N ASN A 226 -10.98 13.79 -7.25
CA ASN A 226 -9.89 13.87 -8.23
C ASN A 226 -9.70 15.28 -8.81
N GLN A 227 -9.64 16.30 -7.94
CA GLN A 227 -9.46 17.72 -8.30
C GLN A 227 -10.68 18.32 -9.06
N GLY A 228 -11.86 17.70 -9.00
CA GLY A 228 -12.99 18.07 -9.84
C GLY A 228 -13.70 19.37 -9.44
N TRP A 229 -13.63 19.78 -8.17
CA TRP A 229 -14.32 20.99 -7.68
C TRP A 229 -13.39 22.19 -7.70
N LYS A 230 -13.58 23.10 -8.66
CA LYS A 230 -12.65 24.21 -8.92
C LYS A 230 -12.98 25.49 -8.12
N ASP A 231 -14.20 25.61 -7.62
CA ASP A 231 -14.66 26.72 -6.79
C ASP A 231 -14.78 26.29 -5.33
N LYS A 232 -14.15 27.02 -4.42
CA LYS A 232 -14.08 26.65 -3.00
C LYS A 232 -15.44 26.71 -2.29
N HIS A 233 -16.33 27.61 -2.69
CA HIS A 233 -17.67 27.71 -2.10
C HIS A 233 -18.52 26.53 -2.55
N HIS A 234 -18.47 26.18 -3.83
CA HIS A 234 -19.11 24.98 -4.34
C HIS A 234 -18.56 23.72 -3.65
N ALA A 235 -17.23 23.60 -3.50
CA ALA A 235 -16.61 22.47 -2.81
C ALA A 235 -17.12 22.35 -1.36
N LEU A 236 -17.18 23.45 -0.62
CA LEU A 236 -17.67 23.45 0.77
C LEU A 236 -19.16 23.08 0.85
N ASP A 237 -20.00 23.62 -0.03
CA ASP A 237 -21.44 23.31 -0.09
C ASP A 237 -21.66 21.82 -0.40
N MET A 238 -20.88 21.25 -1.35
CA MET A 238 -20.91 19.82 -1.65
C MET A 238 -20.51 18.99 -0.44
N ILE A 239 -19.44 19.36 0.27
CA ILE A 239 -18.97 18.63 1.46
C ILE A 239 -20.02 18.64 2.56
N HIS A 240 -20.71 19.77 2.82
CA HIS A 240 -21.80 19.83 3.79
C HIS A 240 -22.94 18.88 3.40
N TRP A 241 -23.39 18.93 2.15
CA TRP A 241 -24.41 18.01 1.65
C TRP A 241 -23.97 16.54 1.76
N LEU A 242 -22.71 16.22 1.39
CA LEU A 242 -22.15 14.86 1.48
C LEU A 242 -22.10 14.36 2.93
N LYS A 243 -21.83 15.24 3.89
CA LYS A 243 -21.89 14.91 5.33
C LYS A 243 -23.27 14.37 5.72
N GLU A 244 -24.34 14.99 5.23
CA GLU A 244 -25.73 14.55 5.47
C GLU A 244 -26.02 13.19 4.80
N GLN A 245 -25.27 12.85 3.74
CA GLN A 245 -25.37 11.56 3.07
C GLN A 245 -24.54 10.46 3.73
N GLY A 246 -23.92 10.68 4.90
CA GLY A 246 -23.13 9.68 5.61
C GLY A 246 -21.75 9.43 5.01
N ILE A 247 -21.20 10.43 4.30
CA ILE A 247 -19.81 10.38 3.82
C ILE A 247 -18.86 10.54 5.02
N VAL A 248 -17.71 9.86 5.00
CA VAL A 248 -16.76 9.81 6.12
C VAL A 248 -15.48 10.57 5.87
N MET A 249 -15.10 10.80 4.62
CA MET A 249 -13.90 11.57 4.23
C MET A 249 -14.00 12.03 2.77
N ILE A 250 -13.22 13.07 2.45
CA ILE A 250 -13.08 13.61 1.10
C ILE A 250 -11.59 13.56 0.71
N GLU A 251 -11.29 13.02 -0.46
CA GLU A 251 -9.95 13.00 -1.04
C GLU A 251 -9.88 13.98 -2.20
N GLN A 252 -8.83 14.80 -2.21
CA GLN A 252 -8.45 15.78 -3.23
C GLN A 252 -9.64 16.51 -3.87
N PRO A 253 -10.38 17.33 -3.11
CA PRO A 253 -11.57 18.02 -3.64
C PRO A 253 -11.24 19.01 -4.74
N MET A 254 -10.14 19.75 -4.59
CA MET A 254 -9.75 20.87 -5.43
C MET A 254 -8.43 20.62 -6.18
N PRO A 255 -8.18 21.37 -7.28
CA PRO A 255 -6.90 21.34 -7.98
C PRO A 255 -5.71 21.52 -7.04
N LYS A 256 -4.64 20.75 -7.25
CA LYS A 256 -3.43 20.75 -6.39
C LYS A 256 -2.73 22.11 -6.36
N GLU A 257 -2.93 22.94 -7.39
CA GLU A 257 -2.41 24.31 -7.49
C GLU A 257 -3.16 25.30 -6.59
N GLN A 258 -4.39 24.96 -6.14
CA GLN A 258 -5.26 25.81 -5.30
C GLN A 258 -5.11 25.47 -3.81
N LEU A 259 -3.88 25.46 -3.30
CA LEU A 259 -3.58 25.02 -1.94
C LEU A 259 -4.23 25.94 -0.87
N ASP A 260 -4.23 27.26 -1.09
CA ASP A 260 -4.83 28.23 -0.16
C ASP A 260 -6.36 28.09 -0.08
N ASP A 261 -7.02 27.86 -1.22
CA ASP A 261 -8.45 27.61 -1.26
C ASP A 261 -8.80 26.26 -0.62
N THR A 262 -7.96 25.24 -0.82
CA THR A 262 -8.10 23.95 -0.13
C THR A 262 -7.96 24.11 1.37
N ALA A 263 -7.00 24.91 1.85
CA ALA A 263 -6.83 25.20 3.28
C ALA A 263 -8.07 25.89 3.86
N TRP A 264 -8.64 26.85 3.13
CA TRP A 264 -9.87 27.54 3.52
C TRP A 264 -11.07 26.58 3.62
N VAL A 265 -11.22 25.65 2.65
CA VAL A 265 -12.25 24.61 2.69
C VAL A 265 -12.03 23.67 3.87
N THR A 266 -10.81 23.20 4.08
CA THR A 266 -10.45 22.25 5.15
C THR A 266 -10.76 22.79 6.54
N GLN A 267 -10.52 24.07 6.79
CA GLN A 267 -10.81 24.72 8.07
C GLN A 267 -12.31 24.77 8.39
N GLN A 268 -13.19 24.75 7.39
CA GLN A 268 -14.63 24.84 7.53
C GLN A 268 -15.35 23.51 7.33
N SER A 269 -14.62 22.51 6.79
CA SER A 269 -15.17 21.21 6.44
C SER A 269 -15.61 20.41 7.67
N PRO A 270 -16.84 19.86 7.71
CA PRO A 270 -17.27 18.92 8.74
C PRO A 270 -16.70 17.50 8.53
N LEU A 271 -15.98 17.27 7.43
CA LEU A 271 -15.37 16.00 7.06
C LEU A 271 -13.85 16.17 6.92
N PRO A 272 -13.04 15.15 7.25
CA PRO A 272 -11.61 15.22 7.02
C PRO A 272 -11.30 15.23 5.51
N ILE A 273 -10.35 16.09 5.12
CA ILE A 273 -9.87 16.27 3.76
C ILE A 273 -8.48 15.66 3.63
N PHE A 274 -8.27 14.80 2.61
CA PHE A 274 -7.02 14.11 2.34
C PHE A 274 -6.38 14.56 1.04
N ALA A 275 -5.06 14.73 1.04
CA ALA A 275 -4.27 15.03 -0.15
C ALA A 275 -3.93 13.76 -0.92
N ASP A 276 -4.19 13.70 -2.23
CA ASP A 276 -3.70 12.67 -3.16
C ASP A 276 -2.75 13.28 -4.20
N GLU A 277 -3.27 14.01 -5.18
CA GLU A 277 -2.45 14.58 -6.25
C GLU A 277 -1.54 15.72 -5.75
N SER A 278 -1.90 16.37 -4.66
CA SER A 278 -1.06 17.38 -4.00
C SER A 278 0.14 16.76 -3.26
N LEU A 279 0.12 15.46 -2.99
CA LEU A 279 1.19 14.72 -2.31
C LEU A 279 1.90 13.79 -3.30
N GLN A 280 3.19 14.03 -3.55
CA GLN A 280 4.00 13.15 -4.38
C GLN A 280 5.12 12.51 -3.55
N ARG A 281 5.91 13.32 -2.86
CA ARG A 281 7.14 12.92 -2.18
C ARG A 281 7.13 13.35 -0.70
N LEU A 282 8.13 12.87 0.03
CA LEU A 282 8.36 13.20 1.44
C LEU A 282 8.44 14.72 1.68
N CYS A 283 9.06 15.46 0.76
CA CYS A 283 9.22 16.92 0.87
C CYS A 283 7.88 17.67 0.87
N ASP A 284 6.82 17.09 0.29
CA ASP A 284 5.51 17.75 0.20
C ASP A 284 4.75 17.72 1.53
N VAL A 285 5.00 16.71 2.38
CA VAL A 285 4.19 16.43 3.59
C VAL A 285 4.06 17.65 4.51
N ALA A 286 5.18 18.31 4.78
CA ALA A 286 5.20 19.46 5.69
C ALA A 286 4.43 20.68 5.12
N ALA A 287 4.47 20.88 3.81
CA ALA A 287 3.77 21.98 3.14
C ALA A 287 2.24 21.80 3.11
N LEU A 288 1.78 20.55 3.20
CA LEU A 288 0.35 20.23 3.18
C LEU A 288 -0.34 20.36 4.54
N ARG A 289 0.44 20.53 5.63
CA ARG A 289 -0.12 20.74 6.97
C ARG A 289 -0.97 22.01 7.02
N GLY A 290 -2.21 21.88 7.48
CA GLY A 290 -3.18 22.97 7.53
C GLY A 290 -4.03 23.13 6.28
N ALA A 291 -3.53 22.70 5.12
CA ALA A 291 -4.34 22.62 3.91
C ALA A 291 -5.12 21.30 3.81
N PHE A 292 -4.63 20.25 4.48
CA PHE A 292 -5.29 18.95 4.56
C PHE A 292 -5.25 18.39 5.99
N ASN A 293 -6.24 17.57 6.35
CA ASN A 293 -6.26 16.85 7.62
C ASN A 293 -5.45 15.55 7.57
N GLY A 294 -5.17 15.07 6.35
CA GLY A 294 -4.44 13.83 6.14
C GLY A 294 -3.84 13.74 4.74
N ILE A 295 -3.07 12.68 4.54
CA ILE A 295 -2.37 12.40 3.28
C ILE A 295 -2.70 10.99 2.79
N ASN A 296 -2.78 10.79 1.47
CA ASN A 296 -2.86 9.49 0.82
C ASN A 296 -1.51 9.13 0.20
N ILE A 297 -0.79 8.19 0.85
CA ILE A 297 0.49 7.67 0.39
C ILE A 297 0.22 6.58 -0.66
N LYS A 298 0.86 6.69 -1.84
CA LYS A 298 0.86 5.64 -2.87
C LYS A 298 2.30 5.36 -3.27
N LEU A 299 2.70 4.10 -3.28
CA LEU A 299 4.09 3.70 -3.51
C LEU A 299 4.63 4.20 -4.85
N MET A 300 3.80 4.20 -5.90
CA MET A 300 4.16 4.68 -7.24
C MET A 300 4.42 6.19 -7.30
N LYS A 301 3.90 6.97 -6.36
CA LYS A 301 4.17 8.42 -6.24
C LYS A 301 5.45 8.68 -5.45
N CYS A 302 5.64 7.97 -4.34
CA CYS A 302 6.69 8.26 -3.37
C CYS A 302 7.92 7.35 -3.47
N THR A 303 8.14 6.73 -4.64
CA THR A 303 9.32 5.88 -4.90
C THR A 303 9.43 4.61 -4.07
N GLY A 304 8.34 4.13 -3.46
CA GLY A 304 8.28 2.83 -2.79
C GLY A 304 8.13 2.88 -1.27
N MET A 305 8.41 1.74 -0.64
CA MET A 305 8.13 1.47 0.78
C MET A 305 9.01 2.31 1.73
N ARG A 306 10.29 2.54 1.37
CA ARG A 306 11.23 3.34 2.17
C ARG A 306 10.73 4.76 2.41
N GLU A 307 10.36 5.46 1.33
CA GLU A 307 9.87 6.84 1.45
C GLU A 307 8.47 6.87 2.05
N ALA A 308 7.60 5.91 1.72
CA ALA A 308 6.28 5.78 2.32
C ALA A 308 6.34 5.69 3.86
N TRP A 309 7.28 4.93 4.41
CA TRP A 309 7.50 4.83 5.86
C TRP A 309 7.96 6.17 6.48
N LYS A 310 8.87 6.88 5.79
CA LYS A 310 9.32 8.22 6.21
C LYS A 310 8.16 9.22 6.18
N MET A 311 7.34 9.21 5.13
CA MET A 311 6.15 10.07 5.00
C MET A 311 5.11 9.80 6.10
N LEU A 312 4.82 8.53 6.38
CA LEU A 312 3.92 8.11 7.47
C LEU A 312 4.43 8.65 8.81
N THR A 313 5.71 8.48 9.10
CA THR A 313 6.32 8.94 10.35
C THR A 313 6.26 10.46 10.49
N LEU A 314 6.56 11.19 9.41
CA LEU A 314 6.50 12.66 9.41
C LEU A 314 5.06 13.16 9.55
N ALA A 315 4.09 12.56 8.85
CA ALA A 315 2.68 12.92 8.95
C ALA A 315 2.17 12.76 10.38
N ARG A 316 2.51 11.64 11.06
CA ARG A 316 2.18 11.43 12.47
C ARG A 316 2.80 12.48 13.40
N ALA A 317 4.06 12.85 13.18
CA ALA A 317 4.72 13.92 13.94
C ALA A 317 4.08 15.30 13.73
N LEU A 318 3.41 15.51 12.60
CA LEU A 318 2.68 16.74 12.24
C LEU A 318 1.19 16.66 12.60
N ASP A 319 0.75 15.63 13.32
CA ASP A 319 -0.65 15.39 13.71
C ASP A 319 -1.61 15.27 12.51
N MET A 320 -1.11 14.71 11.40
CA MET A 320 -1.89 14.43 10.21
C MET A 320 -2.34 12.96 10.18
N ARG A 321 -3.54 12.71 9.69
CA ARG A 321 -4.03 11.37 9.40
C ARG A 321 -3.32 10.79 8.18
N VAL A 322 -3.24 9.46 8.12
CA VAL A 322 -2.57 8.77 7.02
C VAL A 322 -3.53 7.75 6.39
N MET A 323 -3.61 7.80 5.08
CA MET A 323 -4.22 6.79 4.24
C MET A 323 -3.12 6.15 3.39
N ILE A 324 -3.19 4.85 3.19
CA ILE A 324 -2.39 4.13 2.20
C ILE A 324 -3.27 3.75 1.03
N GLY A 325 -2.90 4.19 -0.17
CA GLY A 325 -3.60 3.87 -1.39
C GLY A 325 -2.73 3.13 -2.40
N CYS A 326 -3.34 2.75 -3.51
CA CYS A 326 -2.66 2.13 -4.64
C CYS A 326 -3.10 2.78 -5.96
N MET A 327 -2.48 2.32 -7.03
CA MET A 327 -2.98 2.48 -8.40
C MET A 327 -3.75 1.21 -8.78
N THR A 328 -4.05 1.01 -10.06
CA THR A 328 -4.36 -0.32 -10.58
C THR A 328 -3.05 -1.08 -10.63
N GLU A 329 -2.89 -2.09 -9.80
CA GLU A 329 -1.63 -2.78 -9.53
C GLU A 329 -1.87 -4.28 -9.40
N THR A 330 -0.83 -5.11 -9.51
CA THR A 330 -0.92 -6.52 -9.14
C THR A 330 -0.90 -6.69 -7.61
N SER A 331 -1.11 -7.92 -7.15
CA SER A 331 -0.91 -8.26 -5.74
C SER A 331 0.51 -7.99 -5.24
N CYS A 332 1.50 -7.76 -6.11
CA CYS A 332 2.87 -7.40 -5.72
C CYS A 332 2.88 -6.03 -5.02
N ALA A 333 2.57 -4.94 -5.73
CA ALA A 333 2.61 -3.61 -5.13
C ALA A 333 1.49 -3.39 -4.10
N CYS A 334 0.29 -3.95 -4.32
CA CYS A 334 -0.77 -3.91 -3.31
C CYS A 334 -0.34 -4.56 -1.98
N SER A 335 0.39 -5.70 -2.02
CA SER A 335 0.91 -6.34 -0.81
C SER A 335 2.05 -5.56 -0.17
N ALA A 336 2.91 -4.93 -0.98
CA ALA A 336 3.95 -4.03 -0.48
C ALA A 336 3.35 -2.85 0.29
N ALA A 337 2.34 -2.17 -0.27
CA ALA A 337 1.60 -1.11 0.39
C ALA A 337 0.87 -1.60 1.64
N ALA A 338 0.29 -2.80 1.59
CA ALA A 338 -0.42 -3.40 2.71
C ALA A 338 0.48 -3.67 3.92
N GLN A 339 1.83 -3.83 3.75
CA GLN A 339 2.74 -3.97 4.90
C GLN A 339 2.71 -2.75 5.83
N LEU A 340 2.36 -1.55 5.30
CA LEU A 340 2.21 -0.33 6.10
C LEU A 340 0.81 -0.21 6.72
N SER A 341 -0.18 -0.98 6.24
CA SER A 341 -1.59 -0.79 6.61
C SER A 341 -1.87 -0.84 8.10
N PRO A 342 -1.16 -1.62 8.96
CA PRO A 342 -1.43 -1.60 10.40
C PRO A 342 -1.05 -0.28 11.11
N ALA A 343 -0.36 0.64 10.44
CA ALA A 343 0.07 1.93 10.99
C ALA A 343 -0.73 3.14 10.46
N VAL A 344 -1.71 2.91 9.57
CA VAL A 344 -2.51 3.99 8.95
C VAL A 344 -3.95 4.03 9.47
N ASP A 345 -4.67 5.12 9.19
CA ASP A 345 -6.08 5.31 9.59
C ASP A 345 -7.06 4.76 8.56
N PHE A 346 -6.71 4.85 7.27
CA PHE A 346 -7.53 4.43 6.14
C PHE A 346 -6.68 3.66 5.11
N ALA A 347 -7.33 2.79 4.36
CA ALA A 347 -6.71 2.07 3.27
C ALA A 347 -7.62 2.04 2.03
N ASP A 348 -7.00 2.15 0.85
CA ASP A 348 -7.60 2.05 -0.47
C ASP A 348 -6.70 1.16 -1.33
N LEU A 349 -6.73 -0.15 -1.01
CA LEU A 349 -5.86 -1.17 -1.58
C LEU A 349 -6.69 -2.23 -2.31
N ASP A 350 -7.44 -1.79 -3.30
CA ASP A 350 -8.30 -2.64 -4.14
C ASP A 350 -7.75 -2.82 -5.57
N GLY A 351 -6.58 -2.24 -5.89
CA GLY A 351 -6.02 -2.21 -7.24
C GLY A 351 -5.87 -3.59 -7.90
N ASN A 352 -5.46 -4.60 -7.14
CA ASN A 352 -5.34 -5.99 -7.60
C ASN A 352 -6.71 -6.67 -7.81
N LEU A 353 -7.76 -6.20 -7.15
CA LEU A 353 -9.11 -6.74 -7.32
C LEU A 353 -9.75 -6.25 -8.63
N LEU A 354 -9.27 -5.14 -9.19
CA LEU A 354 -9.77 -4.53 -10.41
C LEU A 354 -9.20 -5.17 -11.69
N ILE A 355 -8.16 -6.01 -11.60
CA ILE A 355 -7.50 -6.66 -12.75
C ILE A 355 -7.89 -8.13 -12.89
N SER A 356 -7.76 -8.67 -14.12
CA SER A 356 -8.07 -10.07 -14.45
C SER A 356 -6.83 -10.96 -14.66
N ASN A 357 -5.65 -10.37 -14.72
CA ASN A 357 -4.40 -11.05 -15.07
C ASN A 357 -3.30 -10.81 -14.03
N ASP A 358 -3.63 -10.97 -12.75
CA ASP A 358 -2.65 -10.88 -11.68
C ASP A 358 -1.60 -12.00 -11.83
N ARG A 359 -0.34 -11.67 -11.56
CA ARG A 359 0.80 -12.61 -11.58
C ARG A 359 1.19 -13.12 -10.21
N PHE A 360 0.57 -12.59 -9.18
CA PHE A 360 0.92 -12.88 -7.81
C PHE A 360 -0.30 -13.20 -6.96
N ARG A 361 -0.07 -13.96 -5.90
CA ARG A 361 -0.95 -14.02 -4.73
C ARG A 361 -0.26 -13.32 -3.57
N GLY A 362 -0.99 -12.50 -2.83
CA GLY A 362 -0.44 -11.70 -1.74
C GLY A 362 -1.47 -11.40 -0.66
N MET A 363 -1.59 -10.14 -0.27
CA MET A 363 -2.60 -9.72 0.68
C MET A 363 -3.99 -10.09 0.19
N GLU A 364 -4.86 -10.44 1.11
CA GLU A 364 -6.26 -10.77 0.83
C GLU A 364 -7.19 -9.72 1.45
N VAL A 365 -8.38 -9.60 0.87
CA VAL A 365 -9.48 -8.81 1.45
C VAL A 365 -10.56 -9.78 1.92
N VAL A 366 -10.66 -9.94 3.23
CA VAL A 366 -11.65 -10.84 3.84
C VAL A 366 -12.72 -10.01 4.54
N LYS A 367 -13.95 -10.05 4.02
CA LYS A 367 -15.07 -9.22 4.51
C LYS A 367 -14.67 -7.73 4.62
N GLY A 368 -14.06 -7.21 3.57
CA GLY A 368 -13.59 -5.83 3.48
C GLY A 368 -12.33 -5.50 4.28
N LYS A 369 -11.82 -6.42 5.11
CA LYS A 369 -10.62 -6.18 5.93
C LYS A 369 -9.36 -6.68 5.23
N ILE A 370 -8.32 -5.87 5.23
CA ILE A 370 -7.00 -6.27 4.76
C ILE A 370 -6.45 -7.38 5.65
N THR A 371 -6.05 -8.48 5.03
CA THR A 371 -5.47 -9.64 5.68
C THR A 371 -4.05 -9.87 5.14
N LEU A 372 -3.06 -9.64 5.99
CA LEU A 372 -1.65 -9.84 5.67
C LEU A 372 -1.24 -11.28 5.89
N SER A 373 -0.49 -11.86 4.95
CA SER A 373 0.13 -13.17 5.12
C SER A 373 1.35 -13.08 6.06
N ASP A 374 1.74 -14.22 6.63
CA ASP A 374 2.99 -14.32 7.41
C ASP A 374 4.19 -14.72 6.53
N LEU A 375 4.03 -14.77 5.20
CA LEU A 375 5.13 -15.04 4.28
C LEU A 375 6.17 -13.92 4.35
N PRO A 376 7.48 -14.26 4.24
CA PRO A 376 8.57 -13.29 4.26
C PRO A 376 8.47 -12.26 3.11
N GLY A 377 9.21 -11.16 3.26
CA GLY A 377 9.23 -10.09 2.27
C GLY A 377 7.98 -9.22 2.32
N ILE A 378 7.42 -8.94 1.17
CA ILE A 378 6.12 -8.26 1.04
C ILE A 378 4.94 -9.22 1.13
N GLY A 379 5.20 -10.52 1.34
CA GLY A 379 4.17 -11.52 1.58
C GLY A 379 3.51 -12.06 0.30
N VAL A 380 4.23 -12.11 -0.82
CA VAL A 380 3.71 -12.59 -2.11
C VAL A 380 4.33 -13.90 -2.58
N THR A 381 3.55 -14.63 -3.39
CA THR A 381 4.01 -15.76 -4.20
C THR A 381 3.67 -15.52 -5.67
N LYS A 382 4.61 -15.81 -6.57
CA LYS A 382 4.40 -15.77 -8.03
C LYS A 382 3.54 -16.96 -8.45
N ILE A 383 2.57 -16.76 -9.35
CA ILE A 383 1.67 -17.79 -9.92
C ILE A 383 1.98 -18.05 -11.39
#